data_354acf457fd743e0aaf6ca74f662e51c
#
_entry.id   354acf457fd743e0aaf6ca74f662e51c
#
_cell.length_a   1.000
_cell.length_b   1.000
_cell.length_c   1.000
_cell.angle_alpha   90.00
_cell.angle_beta   90.00
_cell.angle_gamma   90.00
#
_symmetry.space_group_name_H-M   'P 1'
#
loop_
_entity.id
_entity.type
_entity.pdbx_description
1 polymer ?
#
loop_
_entity_poly.entity_id
_entity_poly.type
_entity_poly.pdbx_seq_one_letter_code
_entity_poly.pdbx_strand_id
1 'polypeptide(L)' 'MPRFQPGDYAKAEFKDEATGESERMWVVVDSCDDGAGVLFGRLDNEPLLGTALHVGDELAVSYGKVVEHRKAKDFEKQ' A
#
# COMPACT_ATOMS: atom_id res chain seq x y z
N MET A 1 1.15 -2.95 20.06
CA MET A 1 0.13 -2.73 19.03
C MET A 1 0.79 -2.72 17.67
N PRO A 2 0.25 -3.44 16.68
CA PRO A 2 0.82 -3.37 15.33
C PRO A 2 0.69 -1.97 14.76
N ARG A 3 1.62 -1.63 13.89
CA ARG A 3 1.66 -0.32 13.27
C ARG A 3 0.44 -0.08 12.36
N PHE A 4 0.01 -1.14 11.68
CA PHE A 4 -1.16 -1.10 10.81
C PHE A 4 -2.20 -2.10 11.27
N GLN A 5 -3.47 -1.75 11.11
CA GLN A 5 -4.58 -2.62 11.43
C GLN A 5 -5.22 -3.14 10.15
N PRO A 6 -5.81 -4.34 10.15
CA PRO A 6 -6.56 -4.81 8.99
C PRO A 6 -7.61 -3.78 8.60
N GLY A 7 -7.69 -3.46 7.31
CA GLY A 7 -8.62 -2.47 6.79
C GLY A 7 -8.04 -1.07 6.71
N ASP A 8 -6.88 -0.81 7.30
CA ASP A 8 -6.22 0.48 7.15
C ASP A 8 -5.79 0.67 5.70
N TYR A 9 -5.54 1.93 5.33
CA TYR A 9 -5.03 2.28 4.01
C TYR A 9 -3.62 2.81 4.14
N ALA A 10 -2.72 2.31 3.31
CA ALA A 10 -1.34 2.78 3.26
C ALA A 10 -1.05 3.24 1.85
N LYS A 11 -0.64 4.49 1.68
CA LYS A 11 -0.18 4.97 0.38
C LYS A 11 1.31 4.68 0.29
N ALA A 12 1.71 3.95 -0.74
CA ALA A 12 3.10 3.53 -0.90
C ALA A 12 3.63 3.96 -2.26
N GLU A 13 4.94 4.12 -2.32
CA GLU A 13 5.61 4.48 -3.56
C GLU A 13 6.08 3.22 -4.28
N PHE A 14 5.68 3.11 -5.54
CA PHE A 14 6.07 1.99 -6.41
C PHE A 14 6.91 2.53 -7.55
N LYS A 15 8.12 2.02 -7.68
CA LYS A 15 9.06 2.49 -8.71
C LYS A 15 9.10 1.50 -9.86
N ASP A 16 9.00 2.04 -11.08
CA ASP A 16 9.20 1.25 -12.30
C ASP A 16 10.69 1.24 -12.62
N GLU A 17 11.32 0.09 -12.43
CA GLU A 17 12.77 -0.03 -12.63
C GLU A 17 13.19 0.23 -14.06
N ALA A 18 12.31 -0.04 -15.03
CA ALA A 18 12.64 0.13 -16.44
C ALA A 18 12.72 1.60 -16.83
N THR A 19 11.86 2.44 -16.27
CA THR A 19 11.79 3.87 -16.65
C THR A 19 12.34 4.79 -15.58
N GLY A 20 12.49 4.31 -14.35
CA GLY A 20 12.87 5.15 -13.21
C GLY A 20 11.74 5.98 -12.68
N GLU A 21 10.55 5.89 -13.27
CA GLU A 21 9.39 6.62 -12.78
C GLU A 21 8.78 5.92 -11.58
N SER A 22 8.11 6.71 -10.74
CA SER A 22 7.43 6.14 -9.57
C SER A 22 6.00 6.63 -9.51
N GLU A 23 5.17 5.84 -8.84
CA GLU A 23 3.76 6.13 -8.67
C GLU A 23 3.37 5.82 -7.23
N ARG A 24 2.57 6.71 -6.61
CA ARG A 24 2.08 6.48 -5.26
C ARG A 24 0.67 5.95 -5.33
N MET A 25 0.47 4.80 -4.71
CA MET A 25 -0.82 4.11 -4.79
C MET A 25 -1.26 3.62 -3.42
N TRP A 26 -2.57 3.53 -3.23
CA TRP A 26 -3.16 3.05 -1.99
C TRP A 26 -3.21 1.53 -1.94
N VAL A 27 -2.91 1.00 -0.77
CA VAL A 27 -2.98 -0.43 -0.47
C VAL A 27 -3.89 -0.60 0.74
N VAL A 28 -4.85 -1.51 0.65
CA VAL A 28 -5.68 -1.90 1.79
C VAL A 28 -4.91 -2.95 2.57
N VAL A 29 -4.64 -2.69 3.85
CA VAL A 29 -3.83 -3.57 4.69
C VAL A 29 -4.65 -4.76 5.13
N ASP A 30 -4.10 -5.97 4.95
CA ASP A 30 -4.67 -7.20 5.50
C ASP A 30 -3.97 -7.57 6.81
N SER A 31 -2.66 -7.42 6.86
CA SER A 31 -1.86 -7.70 8.05
C SER A 31 -0.52 -6.99 7.95
N CYS A 32 0.25 -7.03 9.02
CA CYS A 32 1.60 -6.48 8.99
C CYS A 32 2.49 -7.23 9.97
N ASP A 33 3.81 -7.09 9.76
CA ASP A 33 4.84 -7.68 10.61
C ASP A 33 5.78 -6.55 11.01
N ASP A 34 5.58 -6.01 12.22
CA ASP A 34 6.39 -4.90 12.71
C ASP A 34 7.85 -5.29 12.88
N GLY A 35 8.12 -6.55 13.22
CA GLY A 35 9.50 -7.01 13.37
C GLY A 35 10.26 -7.01 12.06
N ALA A 36 9.58 -7.33 10.96
CA ALA A 36 10.18 -7.32 9.63
C ALA A 36 10.02 -5.97 8.94
N GLY A 37 9.15 -5.10 9.45
CA GLY A 37 8.89 -3.80 8.84
C GLY A 37 8.19 -3.90 7.50
N VAL A 38 7.23 -4.82 7.39
CA VAL A 38 6.50 -5.04 6.14
C VAL A 38 5.02 -5.18 6.41
N LEU A 39 4.19 -4.66 5.51
CA LEU A 39 2.76 -4.90 5.54
C LEU A 39 2.35 -5.74 4.33
N PHE A 40 1.24 -6.44 4.49
CA PHE A 40 0.65 -7.27 3.44
C PHE A 40 -0.75 -6.75 3.17
N GLY A 41 -1.06 -6.55 1.91
CA GLY A 41 -2.37 -6.02 1.58
C GLY A 41 -2.67 -6.18 0.10
N ARG A 42 -3.66 -5.44 -0.35
CA ARG A 42 -4.12 -5.51 -1.73
C ARG A 42 -4.16 -4.12 -2.34
N LEU A 43 -3.75 -4.03 -3.61
CA LEU A 43 -3.74 -2.77 -4.33
C LEU A 43 -5.16 -2.23 -4.48
N ASP A 44 -5.36 -0.97 -4.12
CA ASP A 44 -6.66 -0.31 -4.15
C ASP A 44 -6.66 0.90 -5.08
N ASN A 45 -5.78 0.87 -6.08
CA ASN A 45 -5.67 1.91 -7.09
C ASN A 45 -5.51 1.28 -8.46
N GLU A 46 -5.99 2.00 -9.47
CA GLU A 46 -5.73 1.67 -10.87
C GLU A 46 -4.36 2.24 -11.20
N PRO A 47 -3.34 1.42 -11.53
CA PRO A 47 -2.04 1.97 -11.88
C PRO A 47 -2.11 2.81 -13.15
N LEU A 48 -1.48 3.99 -13.12
CA LEU A 48 -1.41 4.89 -14.27
C LEU A 48 -0.20 4.60 -15.13
N LEU A 49 0.89 4.16 -14.50
CA LEU A 49 2.10 3.75 -15.23
C LEU A 49 1.89 2.31 -15.70
N GLY A 50 2.56 1.93 -16.77
CA GLY A 50 2.36 0.61 -17.35
C GLY A 50 3.03 -0.50 -16.55
N THR A 51 2.57 -0.72 -15.33
CA THR A 51 3.08 -1.79 -14.47
C THR A 51 2.29 -3.06 -14.70
N ALA A 52 2.80 -4.18 -14.15
CA ALA A 52 2.08 -5.44 -14.19
C ALA A 52 1.05 -5.57 -13.07
N LEU A 53 0.91 -4.53 -12.24
CA LEU A 53 0.01 -4.57 -11.09
C LEU A 53 -1.43 -4.25 -11.51
N HIS A 54 -2.37 -4.89 -10.82
CA HIS A 54 -3.81 -4.70 -11.04
C HIS A 54 -4.50 -4.48 -9.70
N VAL A 55 -5.63 -3.77 -9.74
CA VAL A 55 -6.46 -3.57 -8.54
C VAL A 55 -6.80 -4.94 -7.95
N GLY A 56 -6.60 -5.07 -6.64
CA GLY A 56 -6.88 -6.31 -5.93
C GLY A 56 -5.69 -7.25 -5.81
N ASP A 57 -4.58 -6.96 -6.50
CA ASP A 57 -3.39 -7.79 -6.39
C ASP A 57 -2.84 -7.76 -4.98
N GLU A 58 -2.39 -8.91 -4.49
CA GLU A 58 -1.77 -9.02 -3.18
C GLU A 58 -0.33 -8.53 -3.24
N LEU A 59 0.03 -7.71 -2.26
CA LEU A 59 1.34 -7.06 -2.23
C LEU A 59 1.95 -7.15 -0.85
N ALA A 60 3.30 -7.17 -0.83
CA ALA A 60 4.07 -6.98 0.39
C ALA A 60 4.80 -5.65 0.24
N VAL A 61 4.64 -4.75 1.21
CA VAL A 61 5.18 -3.40 1.10
C VAL A 61 6.02 -3.10 2.33
N SER A 62 7.28 -2.70 2.11
CA SER A 62 8.16 -2.26 3.19
C SER A 62 7.61 -0.98 3.82
N TYR A 63 7.71 -0.87 5.13
CA TYR A 63 7.27 0.35 5.83
C TYR A 63 7.96 1.59 5.28
N GLY A 64 9.21 1.47 4.86
CA GLY A 64 9.96 2.59 4.31
C GLY A 64 9.38 3.15 3.02
N LYS A 65 8.52 2.40 2.34
CA LYS A 65 7.87 2.85 1.11
C LYS A 65 6.56 3.58 1.38
N VAL A 66 6.04 3.49 2.61
CA VAL A 66 4.75 4.09 2.95
C VAL A 66 4.94 5.59 3.17
N VAL A 67 4.18 6.39 2.44
CA VAL A 67 4.27 7.86 2.53
C VAL A 67 3.05 8.46 3.22
N GLU A 68 1.97 7.69 3.36
CA GLU A 68 0.78 8.15 4.06
C GLU A 68 0.02 6.95 4.62
N HIS A 69 -0.61 7.14 5.78
CA HIS A 69 -1.37 6.10 6.47
C HIS A 69 -2.71 6.68 6.88
N ARG A 70 -3.79 6.00 6.56
CA ARG A 70 -5.14 6.39 6.96
C ARG A 70 -5.82 5.20 7.62
N LYS A 71 -6.54 5.47 8.70
CA LYS A 71 -7.33 4.44 9.34
C LYS A 71 -8.59 4.16 8.53
N ALA A 72 -9.07 2.92 8.60
CA ALA A 72 -10.30 2.55 7.89
C ALA A 72 -11.45 3.50 8.21
N LYS A 73 -11.59 3.88 9.47
CA LYS A 73 -12.68 4.75 9.91
C LYS A 73 -12.63 6.16 9.30
N ASP A 74 -11.45 6.59 8.84
CA ASP A 74 -11.31 7.91 8.21
C ASP A 74 -12.00 7.96 6.86
N PHE A 75 -12.12 6.81 6.21
CA PHE A 75 -12.80 6.70 4.92
C PHE A 75 -14.28 6.39 5.07
N GLU A 76 -14.70 5.91 6.23
CA GLU A 76 -16.09 5.56 6.49
C GLU A 76 -16.95 6.78 6.83
N LYS A 77 -16.35 7.91 7.04
CA LYS A 77 -17.04 9.15 7.41
C LYS A 77 -17.49 9.96 6.19
N GLN A 78 -17.73 9.32 5.12
CA GLN A 78 -18.14 9.99 3.88
C GLN A 78 -19.60 10.43 3.95
#